data_73d661041ca7ab797abae5d07bc23cdd
#
_entry.id   73d661041ca7ab797abae5d07bc23cdd
#
_cell.length_a   1.000
_cell.length_b   1.000
_cell.length_c   1.000
_cell.angle_alpha   90.00
_cell.angle_beta   90.00
_cell.angle_gamma   90.00
#
_symmetry.space_group_name_H-M   'P 1'
#
loop_
_entity.id
_entity.type
_entity.pdbx_description
1 polymer ?
#
loop_
_entity_poly.entity_id
_entity_poly.type
_entity_poly.pdbx_seq_one_letter_code
_entity_poly.pdbx_strand_id
1 'polypeptide(L)'
;EYEWLKETATEISNIENKLTELEEKYPEIVQKSMDGDMSMPAGSDTSNPPDDGSMQKFPAFEGKDLDGNAVKSDELFSANAVTVVNFWFTTCNPCVGELSELDALNKELAEKGGSLIGVNTFTLDGDEAAISEAKDVLAKKGATYQNVYFDSDGEAGKFVENVFAYPTTYVVDPVSYTHLT
;
A
#
# COMPACT_ATOMS: atom_id res chain seq x y z
N GLU A 1 15.60 6.87 -34.11
CA GLU A 1 15.02 5.64 -33.47
C GLU A 1 15.70 5.26 -32.12
N TYR A 2 16.67 6.07 -31.64
CA TYR A 2 17.43 5.79 -30.42
C TYR A 2 17.41 6.96 -29.40
N GLU A 3 16.53 7.94 -29.52
CA GLU A 3 16.47 9.09 -28.62
C GLU A 3 16.05 8.68 -27.20
N TRP A 4 15.10 7.78 -27.06
CA TRP A 4 14.66 7.27 -25.76
C TRP A 4 15.77 6.52 -24.98
N LEU A 5 16.71 5.85 -25.70
CA LEU A 5 17.87 5.21 -25.07
C LEU A 5 18.84 6.23 -24.47
N LYS A 6 18.95 7.41 -25.08
CA LYS A 6 19.79 8.50 -24.54
C LYS A 6 19.17 9.14 -23.32
N GLU A 7 17.84 9.31 -23.30
CA GLU A 7 17.13 9.82 -22.14
C GLU A 7 17.25 8.85 -20.95
N THR A 8 17.04 7.56 -21.19
CA THR A 8 17.18 6.51 -20.16
C THR A 8 18.61 6.43 -19.63
N ALA A 9 19.62 6.52 -20.50
CA ALA A 9 21.03 6.54 -20.08
C ALA A 9 21.38 7.78 -19.25
N THR A 10 20.77 8.92 -19.56
CA THR A 10 20.95 10.15 -18.78
C THR A 10 20.30 10.05 -17.42
N GLU A 11 19.10 9.46 -17.33
CA GLU A 11 18.42 9.22 -16.05
C GLU A 11 19.18 8.24 -15.16
N ILE A 12 19.71 7.14 -15.74
CA ILE A 12 20.56 6.18 -15.01
C ILE A 12 21.81 6.88 -14.48
N SER A 13 22.48 7.69 -15.28
CA SER A 13 23.67 8.45 -14.83
C SER A 13 23.35 9.46 -13.74
N ASN A 14 22.17 10.08 -13.77
CA ASN A 14 21.71 10.99 -12.72
C ASN A 14 21.41 10.25 -11.42
N ILE A 15 20.86 9.04 -11.49
CA ILE A 15 20.59 8.18 -10.33
C ILE A 15 21.90 7.72 -9.71
N GLU A 16 22.87 7.28 -10.53
CA GLU A 16 24.20 6.86 -10.07
C GLU A 16 24.96 8.02 -9.37
N ASN A 17 24.90 9.23 -9.92
CA ASN A 17 25.49 10.41 -9.31
C ASN A 17 24.82 10.76 -7.95
N LYS A 18 23.51 10.62 -7.88
CA LYS A 18 22.75 10.88 -6.64
C LYS A 18 23.01 9.82 -5.58
N LEU A 19 23.21 8.56 -6.00
CA LEU A 19 23.62 7.48 -5.11
C LEU A 19 25.00 7.74 -4.52
N THR A 20 25.98 8.12 -5.34
CA THR A 20 27.34 8.47 -4.91
C THR A 20 27.34 9.68 -3.95
N GLU A 21 26.52 10.68 -4.22
CA GLU A 21 26.36 11.84 -3.31
C GLU A 21 25.77 11.44 -1.95
N LEU A 22 24.83 10.50 -1.93
CA LEU A 22 24.26 9.95 -0.70
C LEU A 22 25.27 9.07 0.07
N GLU A 23 26.06 8.28 -0.62
CA GLU A 23 27.13 7.47 -0.01
C GLU A 23 28.21 8.32 0.64
N GLU A 24 28.61 9.44 0.01
CA GLU A 24 29.55 10.40 0.59
C GLU A 24 28.96 11.16 1.80
N LYS A 25 27.65 11.42 1.76
CA LYS A 25 26.95 12.17 2.82
C LYS A 25 26.66 11.32 4.05
N TYR A 26 26.49 10.01 3.86
CA TYR A 26 26.11 9.07 4.92
C TYR A 26 27.03 7.83 4.94
N PRO A 27 28.35 7.97 5.16
CA PRO A 27 29.29 6.84 5.15
C PRO A 27 28.99 5.79 6.24
N GLU A 28 28.30 6.17 7.30
CA GLU A 28 27.94 5.26 8.41
C GLU A 28 26.88 4.22 7.99
N ILE A 29 26.07 4.51 7.00
CA ILE A 29 25.03 3.58 6.49
C ILE A 29 25.65 2.49 5.62
N VAL A 30 26.65 2.85 4.81
CA VAL A 30 27.37 1.90 3.93
C VAL A 30 28.22 0.93 4.75
N GLN A 31 28.86 1.40 5.84
CA GLN A 31 29.70 0.56 6.69
C GLN A 31 28.90 -0.45 7.49
N LYS A 32 27.65 -0.10 7.89
CA LYS A 32 26.76 -0.99 8.63
C LYS A 32 26.18 -2.13 7.78
N SER A 33 26.11 -1.96 6.47
CA SER A 33 25.68 -3.01 5.53
C SER A 33 26.78 -4.00 5.13
N MET A 34 28.07 -3.66 5.37
CA MET A 34 29.21 -4.52 5.07
C MET A 34 29.69 -5.37 6.26
N ASP A 35 29.39 -4.97 7.49
CA ASP A 35 29.64 -5.75 8.69
C ASP A 35 28.48 -6.74 8.93
N GLY A 36 28.36 -7.71 8.04
CA GLY A 36 27.38 -8.78 8.12
C GLY A 36 27.64 -9.74 9.27
N ASP A 37 27.17 -9.42 10.46
CA ASP A 37 26.97 -10.42 11.50
C ASP A 37 25.57 -11.04 11.33
N MET A 38 25.51 -12.11 10.55
CA MET A 38 24.36 -12.97 10.37
C MET A 38 24.23 -13.94 11.53
N SER A 39 24.03 -13.46 12.74
CA SER A 39 23.58 -14.28 13.87
C SER A 39 22.09 -14.08 14.06
N MET A 40 21.30 -14.96 13.47
CA MET A 40 19.89 -15.11 13.77
C MET A 40 19.72 -15.82 15.12
N PRO A 41 19.16 -15.20 16.15
CA PRO A 41 18.56 -15.96 17.24
C PRO A 41 17.15 -16.39 16.81
N ALA A 42 16.95 -17.70 16.77
CA ALA A 42 15.61 -18.27 16.70
C ALA A 42 14.85 -17.90 17.99
N GLY A 43 13.85 -17.04 17.85
CA GLY A 43 12.99 -16.63 18.95
C GLY A 43 11.80 -15.87 18.38
N SER A 44 10.65 -16.54 18.35
CA SER A 44 9.36 -15.96 18.00
C SER A 44 9.03 -14.79 18.94
N ASP A 45 9.07 -13.59 18.41
CA ASP A 45 8.32 -12.47 18.98
C ASP A 45 7.87 -11.56 17.85
N THR A 46 6.55 -11.56 17.62
CA THR A 46 5.88 -10.74 16.62
C THR A 46 5.67 -9.34 17.16
N SER A 47 6.75 -8.62 17.39
CA SER A 47 6.72 -7.18 17.54
C SER A 47 7.20 -6.58 16.23
N ASN A 48 6.30 -5.87 15.53
CA ASN A 48 6.64 -5.10 14.34
C ASN A 48 7.87 -4.24 14.63
N PRO A 49 8.92 -4.28 13.78
CA PRO A 49 9.99 -3.31 13.88
C PRO A 49 9.41 -1.90 13.64
N PRO A 50 9.98 -0.86 14.27
CA PRO A 50 9.62 0.51 13.95
C PRO A 50 9.87 0.74 12.45
N ASP A 51 8.99 1.52 11.83
CA ASP A 51 9.09 1.93 10.43
C ASP A 51 10.45 2.62 10.21
N ASP A 52 11.41 1.86 9.72
CA ASP A 52 12.76 2.32 9.38
C ASP A 52 12.89 2.68 7.89
N GLY A 53 11.74 2.81 7.19
CA GLY A 53 11.69 3.01 5.74
C GLY A 53 12.02 1.73 4.96
N SER A 54 12.12 0.58 5.61
CA SER A 54 12.26 -0.70 4.93
C SER A 54 10.94 -1.08 4.26
N MET A 55 11.03 -1.60 3.04
CA MET A 55 9.87 -2.13 2.32
C MET A 55 9.29 -3.31 3.08
N GLN A 56 8.06 -3.16 3.58
CA GLN A 56 7.34 -4.22 4.26
C GLN A 56 6.44 -4.95 3.26
N LYS A 57 6.40 -6.26 3.33
CA LYS A 57 5.48 -7.02 2.49
C LYS A 57 4.04 -6.84 3.00
N PHE A 58 3.12 -6.42 2.12
CA PHE A 58 1.70 -6.39 2.44
C PHE A 58 1.21 -7.83 2.64
N PRO A 59 0.53 -8.14 3.76
CA PRO A 59 0.07 -9.51 4.01
C PRO A 59 -0.93 -9.98 2.95
N ALA A 60 -0.83 -11.26 2.60
CA ALA A 60 -1.79 -11.88 1.71
C ALA A 60 -3.17 -11.96 2.38
N PHE A 61 -4.22 -11.74 1.59
CA PHE A 61 -5.60 -11.92 2.04
C PHE A 61 -6.48 -12.55 0.96
N GLU A 62 -7.47 -13.27 1.40
CA GLU A 62 -8.65 -13.63 0.63
C GLU A 62 -9.84 -12.92 1.29
N GLY A 63 -10.57 -12.16 0.51
CA GLY A 63 -11.66 -11.34 1.00
C GLY A 63 -12.74 -11.14 -0.05
N LYS A 64 -13.52 -10.10 0.13
CA LYS A 64 -14.59 -9.72 -0.80
C LYS A 64 -14.59 -8.20 -0.99
N ASP A 65 -15.14 -7.78 -2.12
CA ASP A 65 -15.54 -6.38 -2.26
C ASP A 65 -16.89 -6.12 -1.56
N LEU A 66 -17.31 -4.86 -1.51
CA LEU A 66 -18.56 -4.49 -0.84
C LEU A 66 -19.81 -5.05 -1.54
N ASP A 67 -19.70 -5.55 -2.77
CA ASP A 67 -20.77 -6.20 -3.52
C ASP A 67 -20.77 -7.73 -3.33
N GLY A 68 -19.82 -8.27 -2.57
CA GLY A 68 -19.71 -9.68 -2.24
C GLY A 68 -18.90 -10.51 -3.24
N ASN A 69 -18.25 -9.90 -4.22
CA ASN A 69 -17.37 -10.60 -5.14
C ASN A 69 -16.06 -10.96 -4.45
N ALA A 70 -15.56 -12.18 -4.68
CA ALA A 70 -14.31 -12.63 -4.11
C ALA A 70 -13.11 -11.83 -4.64
N VAL A 71 -12.21 -11.46 -3.75
CA VAL A 71 -10.97 -10.73 -4.04
C VAL A 71 -9.80 -11.45 -3.37
N LYS A 72 -8.75 -11.69 -4.13
CA LYS A 72 -7.48 -12.24 -3.63
C LYS A 72 -6.37 -11.24 -3.85
N SER A 73 -5.59 -10.99 -2.81
CA SER A 73 -4.51 -10.01 -2.85
C SER A 73 -3.47 -10.31 -3.91
N ASP A 74 -3.09 -11.57 -4.08
CA ASP A 74 -2.07 -11.97 -5.05
C ASP A 74 -2.52 -11.68 -6.50
N GLU A 75 -3.79 -11.96 -6.81
CA GLU A 75 -4.37 -11.66 -8.11
C GLU A 75 -4.51 -10.15 -8.31
N LEU A 76 -4.93 -9.43 -7.28
CA LEU A 76 -5.12 -7.98 -7.30
C LEU A 76 -3.80 -7.24 -7.53
N PHE A 77 -2.75 -7.58 -6.77
CA PHE A 77 -1.47 -6.89 -6.87
C PHE A 77 -0.71 -7.25 -8.16
N SER A 78 -0.69 -8.53 -8.53
CA SER A 78 0.01 -8.98 -9.74
C SER A 78 -0.64 -8.51 -11.05
N ALA A 79 -1.95 -8.21 -11.03
CA ALA A 79 -2.66 -7.69 -12.19
C ALA A 79 -2.36 -6.21 -12.49
N ASN A 80 -1.79 -5.47 -11.54
CA ASN A 80 -1.56 -4.04 -11.64
C ASN A 80 -0.07 -3.71 -11.58
N ALA A 81 0.36 -2.69 -12.33
CA ALA A 81 1.72 -2.17 -12.24
C ALA A 81 2.02 -1.59 -10.84
N VAL A 82 0.99 -1.07 -10.19
CA VAL A 82 0.99 -0.58 -8.81
C VAL A 82 -0.43 -0.59 -8.27
N THR A 83 -0.59 -0.89 -6.99
CA THR A 83 -1.88 -0.79 -6.29
C THR A 83 -1.74 0.16 -5.11
N VAL A 84 -2.57 1.19 -5.08
CA VAL A 84 -2.68 2.10 -3.93
C VAL A 84 -3.73 1.54 -2.99
N VAL A 85 -3.39 1.37 -1.71
CA VAL A 85 -4.29 0.85 -0.66
C VAL A 85 -4.53 1.95 0.35
N ASN A 86 -5.77 2.43 0.42
CA ASN A 86 -6.18 3.47 1.37
C ASN A 86 -7.02 2.86 2.51
N PHE A 87 -6.56 3.07 3.75
CA PHE A 87 -7.29 2.67 4.96
C PHE A 87 -8.11 3.84 5.48
N TRP A 88 -9.40 3.59 5.71
CA TRP A 88 -10.34 4.61 6.14
C TRP A 88 -11.46 4.02 7.01
N PHE A 89 -12.32 4.86 7.55
CA PHE A 89 -13.58 4.45 8.19
C PHE A 89 -14.65 5.55 8.07
N THR A 90 -15.92 5.16 8.17
CA THR A 90 -17.07 6.00 7.80
C THR A 90 -17.23 7.27 8.64
N THR A 91 -16.79 7.26 9.88
CA THR A 91 -16.86 8.44 10.78
C THR A 91 -15.58 9.28 10.80
N CYS A 92 -14.57 8.92 10.01
CA CYS A 92 -13.35 9.66 9.87
C CYS A 92 -13.54 10.83 8.88
N ASN A 93 -13.76 12.04 9.40
CA ASN A 93 -14.02 13.21 8.56
C ASN A 93 -12.91 13.50 7.52
N PRO A 94 -11.61 13.50 7.88
CA PRO A 94 -10.56 13.70 6.87
C PRO A 94 -10.55 12.59 5.81
N CYS A 95 -10.74 11.32 6.20
CA CYS A 95 -10.81 10.21 5.25
C CYS A 95 -11.95 10.39 4.25
N VAL A 96 -13.15 10.69 4.75
CA VAL A 96 -14.33 10.95 3.92
C VAL A 96 -14.13 12.19 3.02
N GLY A 97 -13.35 13.13 3.48
CA GLY A 97 -13.00 14.35 2.73
C GLY A 97 -12.25 14.04 1.43
N GLU A 98 -11.34 13.08 1.43
CA GLU A 98 -10.47 12.76 0.29
C GLU A 98 -11.02 11.72 -0.70
N LEU A 99 -12.15 11.05 -0.39
CA LEU A 99 -12.70 9.95 -1.21
C LEU A 99 -12.89 10.33 -2.69
N SER A 100 -13.33 11.56 -2.97
CA SER A 100 -13.51 12.03 -4.35
C SER A 100 -12.19 12.23 -5.09
N GLU A 101 -11.15 12.67 -4.39
CA GLU A 101 -9.80 12.84 -4.93
C GLU A 101 -9.14 11.48 -5.17
N LEU A 102 -9.36 10.52 -4.27
CA LEU A 102 -8.91 9.13 -4.44
C LEU A 102 -9.59 8.46 -5.64
N ASP A 103 -10.87 8.74 -5.90
CA ASP A 103 -11.56 8.24 -7.10
C ASP A 103 -10.95 8.82 -8.40
N ALA A 104 -10.59 10.10 -8.40
CA ALA A 104 -9.90 10.72 -9.51
C ALA A 104 -8.50 10.08 -9.72
N LEU A 105 -7.75 9.86 -8.63
CA LEU A 105 -6.47 9.19 -8.67
C LEU A 105 -6.59 7.75 -9.20
N ASN A 106 -7.63 7.01 -8.80
CA ASN A 106 -7.88 5.66 -9.33
C ASN A 106 -8.06 5.65 -10.85
N LYS A 107 -8.76 6.64 -11.40
CA LYS A 107 -8.94 6.79 -12.84
C LYS A 107 -7.64 7.07 -13.57
N GLU A 108 -6.80 7.94 -13.02
CA GLU A 108 -5.46 8.22 -13.57
C GLU A 108 -4.53 7.00 -13.50
N LEU A 109 -4.58 6.25 -12.38
CA LEU A 109 -3.83 5.01 -12.23
C LEU A 109 -4.26 3.95 -13.24
N ALA A 110 -5.57 3.81 -13.45
CA ALA A 110 -6.13 2.84 -14.40
C ALA A 110 -5.61 3.08 -15.84
N GLU A 111 -5.45 4.33 -16.26
CA GLU A 111 -4.86 4.68 -17.55
C GLU A 111 -3.40 4.22 -17.68
N LYS A 112 -2.69 4.07 -16.56
CA LYS A 112 -1.29 3.67 -16.48
C LYS A 112 -1.10 2.20 -16.07
N GLY A 113 -2.17 1.43 -15.97
CA GLY A 113 -2.15 0.02 -15.59
C GLY A 113 -2.06 -0.23 -14.08
N GLY A 114 -2.32 0.79 -13.26
CA GLY A 114 -2.43 0.69 -11.81
C GLY A 114 -3.88 0.71 -11.33
N SER A 115 -4.09 0.54 -10.03
CA SER A 115 -5.39 0.65 -9.39
C SER A 115 -5.30 1.22 -7.98
N LEU A 116 -6.43 1.67 -7.45
CA LEU A 116 -6.59 2.07 -6.06
C LEU A 116 -7.71 1.25 -5.44
N ILE A 117 -7.48 0.75 -4.24
CA ILE A 117 -8.49 0.08 -3.42
C ILE A 117 -8.63 0.77 -2.07
N GLY A 118 -9.83 0.75 -1.52
CA GLY A 118 -10.11 1.15 -0.15
C GLY A 118 -10.29 -0.06 0.76
N VAL A 119 -9.87 0.09 2.00
CA VAL A 119 -10.19 -0.85 3.09
C VAL A 119 -10.83 -0.05 4.21
N ASN A 120 -12.15 -0.21 4.38
CA ASN A 120 -12.85 0.40 5.49
C ASN A 120 -12.71 -0.52 6.70
N THR A 121 -12.12 -0.04 7.77
CA THR A 121 -11.82 -0.87 8.96
C THR A 121 -13.07 -1.33 9.71
N PHE A 122 -14.21 -0.68 9.51
CA PHE A 122 -15.49 -1.10 10.12
C PHE A 122 -16.15 -2.24 9.33
N THR A 123 -15.77 -2.43 8.06
CA THR A 123 -16.35 -3.50 7.23
C THR A 123 -15.62 -4.84 7.35
N LEU A 124 -14.54 -4.90 8.13
CA LEU A 124 -13.83 -6.16 8.39
C LEU A 124 -14.83 -7.21 8.93
N ASP A 125 -14.54 -8.48 8.68
CA ASP A 125 -15.40 -9.62 9.00
C ASP A 125 -16.77 -9.63 8.29
N GLY A 126 -17.00 -8.65 7.38
CA GLY A 126 -18.22 -8.59 6.60
C GLY A 126 -19.44 -8.06 7.36
N ASP A 127 -19.26 -7.12 8.28
CA ASP A 127 -20.38 -6.46 8.97
C ASP A 127 -21.32 -5.77 7.96
N GLU A 128 -22.51 -6.31 7.81
CA GLU A 128 -23.49 -5.86 6.81
C GLU A 128 -23.94 -4.41 7.03
N ALA A 129 -24.06 -3.98 8.28
CA ALA A 129 -24.48 -2.62 8.60
C ALA A 129 -23.36 -1.63 8.24
N ALA A 130 -22.11 -1.94 8.58
CA ALA A 130 -20.95 -1.14 8.22
C ALA A 130 -20.73 -1.11 6.71
N ILE A 131 -20.95 -2.23 6.00
CA ILE A 131 -20.87 -2.30 4.53
C ILE A 131 -21.92 -1.38 3.89
N SER A 132 -23.16 -1.41 4.37
CA SER A 132 -24.24 -0.54 3.89
C SER A 132 -23.91 0.94 4.10
N GLU A 133 -23.40 1.29 5.29
CA GLU A 133 -23.01 2.66 5.61
C GLU A 133 -21.81 3.13 4.75
N ALA A 134 -20.81 2.27 4.56
CA ALA A 134 -19.67 2.56 3.69
C ALA A 134 -20.11 2.84 2.24
N LYS A 135 -21.01 2.02 1.69
CA LYS A 135 -21.58 2.23 0.36
C LYS A 135 -22.30 3.57 0.24
N ASP A 136 -23.09 3.94 1.24
CA ASP A 136 -23.81 5.22 1.26
C ASP A 136 -22.83 6.41 1.27
N VAL A 137 -21.75 6.33 2.05
CA VAL A 137 -20.72 7.38 2.11
C VAL A 137 -19.99 7.48 0.77
N LEU A 138 -19.55 6.36 0.20
CA LEU A 138 -18.89 6.30 -1.11
C LEU A 138 -19.78 6.90 -2.21
N ALA A 139 -21.04 6.51 -2.25
CA ALA A 139 -22.01 7.04 -3.22
C ALA A 139 -22.21 8.56 -3.08
N LYS A 140 -22.34 9.07 -1.86
CA LYS A 140 -22.46 10.51 -1.59
C LYS A 140 -21.23 11.30 -2.04
N LYS A 141 -20.06 10.69 -2.01
CA LYS A 141 -18.79 11.29 -2.44
C LYS A 141 -18.48 11.06 -3.92
N GLY A 142 -19.30 10.27 -4.62
CA GLY A 142 -19.07 9.90 -6.02
C GLY A 142 -17.84 9.01 -6.20
N ALA A 143 -17.41 8.32 -5.16
CA ALA A 143 -16.28 7.40 -5.19
C ALA A 143 -16.74 6.04 -5.72
N THR A 144 -16.10 5.57 -6.79
CA THR A 144 -16.48 4.33 -7.50
C THR A 144 -15.37 3.27 -7.48
N TYR A 145 -14.20 3.58 -6.92
CA TYR A 145 -13.10 2.64 -6.81
C TYR A 145 -13.43 1.50 -5.85
N GLN A 146 -12.83 0.34 -6.09
CA GLN A 146 -13.10 -0.87 -5.34
C GLN A 146 -12.73 -0.71 -3.86
N ASN A 147 -13.64 -1.09 -2.97
CA ASN A 147 -13.38 -1.26 -1.55
C ASN A 147 -13.49 -2.73 -1.20
N VAL A 148 -12.56 -3.23 -0.39
CA VAL A 148 -12.47 -4.64 -0.02
C VAL A 148 -12.49 -4.81 1.49
N TYR A 149 -12.94 -5.97 1.95
CA TYR A 149 -12.85 -6.41 3.33
C TYR A 149 -12.38 -7.86 3.41
N PHE A 150 -11.83 -8.23 4.54
CA PHE A 150 -11.30 -9.55 4.86
C PHE A 150 -11.43 -9.80 6.35
N ASP A 151 -11.07 -11.01 6.80
CA ASP A 151 -11.18 -11.40 8.20
C ASP A 151 -10.16 -10.63 9.07
N SER A 152 -10.62 -10.12 10.19
CA SER A 152 -9.80 -9.32 11.11
C SER A 152 -8.75 -10.16 11.84
N ASP A 153 -8.98 -11.45 12.04
CA ASP A 153 -8.05 -12.38 12.69
C ASP A 153 -6.94 -12.89 11.76
N GLY A 154 -7.06 -12.63 10.45
CA GLY A 154 -6.05 -12.95 9.44
C GLY A 154 -4.79 -12.09 9.53
N GLU A 155 -3.77 -12.41 8.74
CA GLU A 155 -2.53 -11.63 8.71
C GLU A 155 -2.76 -10.18 8.26
N ALA A 156 -3.62 -9.97 7.26
CA ALA A 156 -3.99 -8.64 6.80
C ALA A 156 -4.82 -7.88 7.84
N GLY A 157 -5.71 -8.54 8.58
CA GLY A 157 -6.45 -7.93 9.68
C GLY A 157 -5.52 -7.43 10.78
N LYS A 158 -4.55 -8.25 11.20
CA LYS A 158 -3.51 -7.85 12.16
C LYS A 158 -2.63 -6.72 11.64
N PHE A 159 -2.37 -6.65 10.33
CA PHE A 159 -1.68 -5.51 9.72
C PHE A 159 -2.50 -4.23 9.89
N VAL A 160 -3.82 -4.29 9.67
CA VAL A 160 -4.74 -3.15 9.86
C VAL A 160 -4.76 -2.68 11.31
N GLU A 161 -4.69 -3.58 12.29
CA GLU A 161 -4.63 -3.23 13.72
C GLU A 161 -3.41 -2.37 14.07
N ASN A 162 -2.33 -2.46 13.28
CA ASN A 162 -1.12 -1.65 13.46
C ASN A 162 -1.17 -0.30 12.72
N VAL A 163 -2.26 0.02 12.04
CA VAL A 163 -2.47 1.34 11.44
C VAL A 163 -3.00 2.30 12.50
N PHE A 164 -2.14 3.17 13.02
CA PHE A 164 -2.46 4.06 14.16
C PHE A 164 -3.07 5.40 13.77
N ALA A 165 -3.00 5.78 12.50
CA ALA A 165 -3.51 7.06 12.01
C ALA A 165 -4.39 6.84 10.77
N TYR A 166 -5.39 7.70 10.62
CA TYR A 166 -6.30 7.66 9.47
C TYR A 166 -6.55 9.07 8.93
N PRO A 167 -6.57 9.22 7.59
CA PRO A 167 -6.33 8.17 6.60
C PRO A 167 -4.87 7.74 6.55
N THR A 168 -4.61 6.51 6.16
CA THR A 168 -3.27 6.00 5.83
C THR A 168 -3.30 5.34 4.46
N THR A 169 -2.31 5.62 3.65
CA THR A 169 -2.22 5.13 2.27
C THR A 169 -0.87 4.46 2.04
N TYR A 170 -0.92 3.25 1.50
CA TYR A 170 0.24 2.49 1.06
C TYR A 170 0.25 2.36 -0.46
N VAL A 171 1.44 2.38 -1.04
CA VAL A 171 1.66 1.99 -2.43
C VAL A 171 2.24 0.59 -2.43
N VAL A 172 1.59 -0.35 -3.10
CA VAL A 172 1.97 -1.77 -3.14
C VAL A 172 2.39 -2.13 -4.56
N ASP A 173 3.57 -2.72 -4.69
CA ASP A 173 4.07 -3.21 -5.96
C ASP A 173 3.45 -4.57 -6.37
N PRO A 174 3.66 -5.07 -7.60
CA PRO A 174 3.08 -6.33 -8.06
C PRO A 174 3.51 -7.56 -7.28
N VAL A 175 4.59 -7.49 -6.52
CA VAL A 175 5.10 -8.58 -5.67
C VAL A 175 4.79 -8.37 -4.18
N SER A 176 3.86 -7.47 -3.90
CA SER A 176 3.26 -7.16 -2.59
C SER A 176 4.16 -6.43 -1.59
N TYR A 177 5.20 -5.71 -2.04
CA TYR A 177 5.95 -4.84 -1.15
C TYR A 177 5.33 -3.45 -1.04
N THR A 178 5.28 -2.92 0.18
CA THR A 178 4.67 -1.64 0.50
C THR A 178 5.69 -0.51 0.51
N HIS A 179 5.24 0.64 0.02
CA HIS A 179 5.93 1.91 0.18
C HIS A 179 4.96 2.84 0.91
N LEU A 180 5.34 3.34 2.08
CA LEU A 180 4.55 4.32 2.81
C LEU A 180 4.66 5.67 2.12
N THR A 181 3.54 6.36 1.93
CA THR A 181 3.49 7.70 1.33
C THR A 181 3.18 8.76 2.37
#